data_cd76882293700ab279c4c0b44c6719c8
#
_entry.id   cd76882293700ab279c4c0b44c6719c8
#
_cell.length_a   1.000
_cell.length_b   1.000
_cell.length_c   1.000
_cell.angle_alpha   90.00
_cell.angle_beta   90.00
_cell.angle_gamma   90.00
#
_symmetry.space_group_name_H-M   'P 1'
#
loop_
_entity.id
_entity.type
_entity.pdbx_description
1 polymer ?
#
loop_
_entity_poly.entity_id
_entity_poly.type
_entity_poly.pdbx_seq_one_letter_code
_entity_poly.pdbx_strand_id
1 'polypeptide(L)'
;CIRDRSHATQGPPISMRAEVLAVSDGRVVCDGPMFAGLEVDHGKSVLLKQGGIYVIVISLAHQPVDLAFPRSLGLDCGSMQYICVKSTGHFRSGFGPIAGSIFNVDAAGIFTQDFSKIPFTRLGRDIYPMNPKTCFLI
;
A
#
# COMPACT_ATOMS: atom_id res chain seq x y z
N CYS A 1 8.67 2.72 18.06
CA CYS A 1 7.47 1.88 17.92
C CYS A 1 6.65 2.38 16.74
N ILE A 2 6.45 1.52 15.74
CA ILE A 2 5.68 1.83 14.52
C ILE A 2 4.27 1.29 14.70
N ARG A 3 3.27 2.12 14.43
CA ARG A 3 1.86 1.75 14.50
C ARG A 3 1.15 2.18 13.22
N ASP A 4 0.40 1.25 12.62
CA ASP A 4 -0.57 1.61 11.59
C ASP A 4 -1.79 2.29 12.27
N ARG A 5 -2.04 3.56 11.94
CA ARG A 5 -3.14 4.33 12.54
C ARG A 5 -4.45 4.23 11.77
N SER A 6 -4.52 3.33 10.80
CA SER A 6 -5.64 3.36 9.88
C SER A 6 -7.00 3.00 10.47
N HIS A 7 -7.16 2.38 11.64
CA HIS A 7 -8.48 2.18 12.34
C HIS A 7 -8.44 1.21 13.54
N ALA A 8 -9.61 0.94 14.12
CA ALA A 8 -9.85 0.18 15.34
C ALA A 8 -9.38 -1.31 15.35
N THR A 9 -9.00 -1.86 14.20
CA THR A 9 -8.49 -3.23 14.05
C THR A 9 -6.97 -3.32 13.96
N GLN A 10 -6.29 -2.32 14.49
CA GLN A 10 -4.82 -2.28 14.48
C GLN A 10 -4.25 -3.41 15.34
N GLY A 11 -3.27 -4.11 14.79
CA GLY A 11 -2.44 -5.02 15.57
C GLY A 11 -1.64 -4.27 16.66
N PRO A 12 -1.01 -5.00 17.57
CA PRO A 12 -0.14 -4.41 18.58
C PRO A 12 1.03 -3.66 17.88
N PRO A 13 1.56 -2.60 18.51
CA PRO A 13 2.70 -1.90 17.98
C PRO A 13 3.92 -2.83 17.86
N ILE A 14 4.68 -2.67 16.79
CA ILE A 14 5.91 -3.41 16.56
C ILE A 14 7.07 -2.61 17.17
N SER A 15 7.82 -3.22 18.09
CA SER A 15 9.10 -2.68 18.58
C SER A 15 10.22 -3.21 17.71
N MET A 16 11.02 -2.32 17.12
CA MET A 16 12.19 -2.70 16.34
C MET A 16 13.34 -1.72 16.60
N ARG A 17 14.56 -2.22 16.47
CA ARG A 17 15.75 -1.38 16.41
C ARG A 17 16.17 -1.29 14.95
N ALA A 18 16.12 -0.12 14.38
CA ALA A 18 16.43 0.11 12.98
C ALA A 18 17.38 1.30 12.82
N GLU A 19 18.19 1.26 11.77
CA GLU A 19 18.96 2.38 11.29
C GLU A 19 18.05 3.32 10.52
N VAL A 20 18.19 4.64 10.73
CA VAL A 20 17.50 5.67 9.96
C VAL A 20 18.38 6.04 8.79
N LEU A 21 17.97 5.69 7.57
CA LEU A 21 18.73 5.96 6.35
C LEU A 21 18.40 7.33 5.75
N ALA A 22 17.15 7.74 5.80
CA ALA A 22 16.70 9.02 5.25
C ALA A 22 15.49 9.55 6.02
N VAL A 23 15.37 10.88 6.05
CA VAL A 23 14.20 11.61 6.58
C VAL A 23 13.82 12.67 5.54
N SER A 24 12.51 12.83 5.27
CA SER A 24 11.98 13.78 4.31
C SER A 24 10.72 14.43 4.87
N ASP A 25 10.34 15.59 4.33
CA ASP A 25 9.04 16.20 4.54
C ASP A 25 7.91 15.44 3.81
N GLY A 26 8.28 14.54 2.88
CA GLY A 26 7.38 13.66 2.16
C GLY A 26 6.69 14.27 0.95
N ARG A 27 7.09 15.46 0.52
CA ARG A 27 6.60 16.08 -0.71
C ARG A 27 7.35 15.55 -1.91
N VAL A 28 6.62 15.02 -2.87
CA VAL A 28 7.18 14.41 -4.07
C VAL A 28 6.31 14.71 -5.28
N VAL A 29 6.94 15.05 -6.39
CA VAL A 29 6.26 15.12 -7.68
C VAL A 29 6.29 13.73 -8.31
N CYS A 30 5.12 13.18 -8.58
CA CYS A 30 4.97 11.89 -9.24
C CYS A 30 5.46 11.95 -10.68
N ASP A 31 6.14 10.92 -11.14
CA ASP A 31 6.61 10.78 -12.53
C ASP A 31 6.14 9.47 -13.19
N GLY A 32 5.42 8.64 -12.46
CA GLY A 32 4.82 7.43 -12.99
C GLY A 32 3.57 7.69 -13.83
N PRO A 33 3.09 6.66 -14.57
CA PRO A 33 2.08 6.85 -15.61
C PRO A 33 0.71 7.30 -15.11
N MET A 34 0.39 7.11 -13.83
CA MET A 34 -0.94 7.43 -13.29
C MET A 34 -1.08 8.89 -12.84
N PHE A 35 -0.02 9.44 -12.24
CA PHE A 35 -0.06 10.75 -11.58
C PHE A 35 1.09 11.66 -11.99
N ALA A 36 1.66 11.48 -13.17
CA ALA A 36 2.77 12.29 -13.66
C ALA A 36 2.49 13.79 -13.50
N GLY A 37 3.42 14.51 -12.86
CA GLY A 37 3.34 15.94 -12.61
C GLY A 37 2.50 16.33 -11.38
N LEU A 38 1.80 15.38 -10.71
CA LEU A 38 1.08 15.68 -9.49
C LEU A 38 2.03 15.71 -8.30
N GLU A 39 1.96 16.79 -7.52
CA GLU A 39 2.62 16.86 -6.22
C GLU A 39 1.78 16.11 -5.16
N VAL A 40 2.41 15.21 -4.45
CA VAL A 40 1.81 14.41 -3.38
C VAL A 40 2.55 14.67 -2.07
N ASP A 41 1.80 14.87 -0.99
CA ASP A 41 2.33 15.07 0.35
C ASP A 41 2.06 13.81 1.21
N HIS A 42 3.11 13.08 1.54
CA HIS A 42 3.09 11.92 2.44
C HIS A 42 3.32 12.32 3.91
N GLY A 43 3.53 13.62 4.17
CA GLY A 43 3.96 14.15 5.44
C GLY A 43 5.35 13.68 5.82
N LYS A 44 5.76 13.96 7.06
CA LYS A 44 7.08 13.50 7.54
C LYS A 44 7.26 12.02 7.25
N SER A 45 8.29 11.71 6.52
CA SER A 45 8.58 10.36 6.02
C SER A 45 9.97 9.93 6.44
N VAL A 46 10.15 8.65 6.71
CA VAL A 46 11.43 8.08 7.11
C VAL A 46 11.66 6.74 6.42
N LEU A 47 12.89 6.53 5.95
CA LEU A 47 13.38 5.23 5.49
C LEU A 47 14.18 4.58 6.61
N LEU A 48 13.74 3.42 7.06
CA LEU A 48 14.36 2.61 8.09
C LEU A 48 14.95 1.34 7.49
N LYS A 49 16.05 0.87 8.09
CA LYS A 49 16.71 -0.40 7.73
C LYS A 49 16.97 -1.25 8.95
N GLN A 50 16.66 -2.53 8.85
CA GLN A 50 17.05 -3.55 9.81
C GLN A 50 17.48 -4.82 9.05
N GLY A 51 18.78 -5.11 9.06
CA GLY A 51 19.34 -6.19 8.22
C GLY A 51 19.06 -5.95 6.75
N GLY A 52 18.42 -6.91 6.09
CA GLY A 52 17.99 -6.81 4.68
C GLY A 52 16.61 -6.20 4.46
N ILE A 53 15.93 -5.74 5.52
CA ILE A 53 14.56 -5.21 5.44
C ILE A 53 14.59 -3.69 5.46
N TYR A 54 13.92 -3.07 4.50
CA TYR A 54 13.70 -1.64 4.40
C TYR A 54 12.24 -1.33 4.68
N VAL A 55 11.96 -0.30 5.47
CA VAL A 55 10.60 0.12 5.82
C VAL A 55 10.47 1.62 5.63
N ILE A 56 9.53 2.03 4.77
CA ILE A 56 9.15 3.44 4.66
C ILE A 56 7.95 3.67 5.57
N VAL A 57 8.06 4.65 6.45
CA VAL A 57 6.99 5.10 7.35
C VAL A 57 6.63 6.52 6.99
N ILE A 58 5.34 6.78 6.86
CA ILE A 58 4.76 8.08 6.48
C ILE A 58 3.84 8.57 7.59
N SER A 59 3.70 9.87 7.75
CA SER A 59 2.83 10.46 8.79
C SER A 59 1.43 10.80 8.28
N LEU A 60 1.23 10.98 6.98
CA LEU A 60 -0.07 11.14 6.35
C LEU A 60 -0.46 9.85 5.63
N ALA A 61 -1.71 9.42 5.79
CA ALA A 61 -2.19 8.20 5.14
C ALA A 61 -2.27 8.39 3.63
N HIS A 62 -1.41 7.71 2.89
CA HIS A 62 -1.38 7.73 1.44
C HIS A 62 -1.07 6.35 0.87
N GLN A 63 -1.55 6.06 -0.34
CA GLN A 63 -1.24 4.81 -1.03
C GLN A 63 0.11 4.91 -1.77
N PRO A 64 0.93 3.87 -1.74
CA PRO A 64 2.15 3.82 -2.55
C PRO A 64 1.78 3.54 -4.02
N VAL A 65 1.68 4.59 -4.82
CA VAL A 65 1.24 4.51 -6.22
C VAL A 65 2.35 4.80 -7.22
N ASP A 66 3.44 5.42 -6.78
CA ASP A 66 4.50 5.95 -7.63
C ASP A 66 5.90 5.62 -7.06
N LEU A 67 6.84 5.28 -7.95
CA LEU A 67 8.22 4.99 -7.58
C LEU A 67 9.03 6.25 -7.24
N ALA A 68 8.55 7.44 -7.61
CA ALA A 68 9.19 8.70 -7.24
C ALA A 68 9.32 8.84 -5.72
N PHE A 69 8.35 8.36 -4.96
CA PHE A 69 8.37 8.47 -3.51
C PHE A 69 9.49 7.63 -2.84
N PRO A 70 9.58 6.29 -3.01
CA PRO A 70 10.72 5.55 -2.46
C PRO A 70 12.05 6.04 -3.00
N ARG A 71 12.12 6.45 -4.26
CA ARG A 71 13.34 7.01 -4.87
C ARG A 71 13.76 8.34 -4.23
N SER A 72 12.82 9.19 -3.81
CA SER A 72 13.13 10.45 -3.09
C SER A 72 13.79 10.21 -1.74
N LEU A 73 13.59 9.04 -1.14
CA LEU A 73 14.25 8.59 0.08
C LEU A 73 15.54 7.78 -0.19
N GLY A 74 15.99 7.72 -1.44
CA GLY A 74 17.19 6.98 -1.84
C GLY A 74 17.01 5.47 -1.99
N LEU A 75 15.77 4.96 -2.00
CA LEU A 75 15.49 3.55 -2.17
C LEU A 75 15.19 3.22 -3.64
N ASP A 76 16.05 2.40 -4.25
CA ASP A 76 15.81 1.83 -5.57
C ASP A 76 14.98 0.53 -5.45
N CYS A 77 13.71 0.63 -5.75
CA CYS A 77 12.80 -0.50 -5.75
C CYS A 77 13.15 -1.55 -6.83
N GLY A 78 13.78 -1.15 -7.94
CA GLY A 78 14.17 -2.06 -9.00
C GLY A 78 15.24 -3.09 -8.59
N SER A 79 16.03 -2.77 -7.57
CA SER A 79 17.06 -3.66 -7.03
C SER A 79 16.53 -4.61 -5.93
N MET A 80 15.26 -4.47 -5.52
CA MET A 80 14.70 -5.25 -4.42
C MET A 80 14.16 -6.60 -4.92
N GLN A 81 14.45 -7.67 -4.17
CA GLN A 81 13.91 -9.00 -4.47
C GLN A 81 12.41 -9.09 -4.16
N TYR A 82 11.96 -8.43 -3.11
CA TYR A 82 10.56 -8.38 -2.68
C TYR A 82 10.17 -6.96 -2.33
N ILE A 83 8.98 -6.54 -2.78
CA ILE A 83 8.40 -5.25 -2.46
C ILE A 83 7.00 -5.50 -1.92
N CYS A 84 6.74 -5.10 -0.67
CA CYS A 84 5.41 -5.15 -0.06
C CYS A 84 4.78 -3.77 -0.10
N VAL A 85 3.67 -3.63 -0.80
CA VAL A 85 2.93 -2.35 -0.89
C VAL A 85 1.55 -2.49 -0.27
N LYS A 86 1.17 -1.55 0.59
CA LYS A 86 -0.16 -1.48 1.19
C LYS A 86 -1.11 -0.73 0.24
N SER A 87 -1.59 -1.43 -0.79
CA SER A 87 -2.49 -0.87 -1.79
C SER A 87 -3.32 -2.00 -2.42
N THR A 88 -4.56 -1.72 -2.80
CA THR A 88 -5.45 -2.71 -3.41
C THR A 88 -5.28 -2.85 -4.93
N GLY A 89 -4.90 -1.80 -5.63
CA GLY A 89 -4.84 -1.85 -7.10
C GLY A 89 -3.92 -0.81 -7.74
N HIS A 90 -3.93 0.41 -7.26
CA HIS A 90 -3.23 1.54 -7.91
C HIS A 90 -1.70 1.37 -7.99
N PHE A 91 -1.10 0.60 -7.09
CA PHE A 91 0.34 0.29 -7.11
C PHE A 91 0.80 -0.35 -8.42
N ARG A 92 -0.10 -1.05 -9.14
CA ARG A 92 0.25 -1.74 -10.39
C ARG A 92 0.75 -0.79 -11.47
N SER A 93 0.27 0.44 -11.45
CA SER A 93 0.70 1.47 -12.40
C SER A 93 2.19 1.81 -12.25
N GLY A 94 2.65 2.08 -11.04
CA GLY A 94 4.05 2.45 -10.79
C GLY A 94 4.97 1.24 -10.61
N PHE A 95 4.54 0.21 -9.86
CA PHE A 95 5.39 -0.93 -9.50
C PHE A 95 5.29 -2.10 -10.46
N GLY A 96 4.20 -2.22 -11.24
CA GLY A 96 4.01 -3.30 -12.21
C GLY A 96 5.15 -3.44 -13.21
N PRO A 97 5.65 -2.36 -13.82
CA PRO A 97 6.72 -2.42 -14.83
C PRO A 97 8.05 -3.01 -14.32
N ILE A 98 8.31 -2.94 -13.01
CA ILE A 98 9.54 -3.49 -12.41
C ILE A 98 9.33 -4.86 -11.75
N ALA A 99 8.09 -5.34 -11.69
CA ALA A 99 7.74 -6.58 -11.02
C ALA A 99 7.78 -7.77 -11.97
N GLY A 100 8.55 -8.81 -11.65
CA GLY A 100 8.53 -10.09 -12.36
C GLY A 100 7.26 -10.90 -12.06
N SER A 101 6.71 -10.77 -10.85
CA SER A 101 5.46 -11.41 -10.43
C SER A 101 4.75 -10.56 -9.36
N ILE A 102 3.43 -10.61 -9.34
CA ILE A 102 2.61 -9.88 -8.37
C ILE A 102 1.71 -10.86 -7.63
N PHE A 103 1.80 -10.85 -6.30
CA PHE A 103 0.97 -11.66 -5.42
C PHE A 103 0.01 -10.75 -4.65
N ASN A 104 -1.29 -11.07 -4.69
CA ASN A 104 -2.25 -10.42 -3.81
C ASN A 104 -2.26 -11.13 -2.48
N VAL A 105 -2.07 -10.38 -1.39
CA VAL A 105 -2.08 -10.90 -0.03
C VAL A 105 -3.30 -10.34 0.68
N ASP A 106 -4.16 -11.22 1.17
CA ASP A 106 -5.29 -10.85 2.04
C ASP A 106 -4.84 -11.05 3.50
N ALA A 107 -4.54 -9.94 4.17
CA ALA A 107 -4.14 -9.94 5.56
C ALA A 107 -5.32 -9.52 6.45
N ALA A 108 -5.26 -9.88 7.74
CA ALA A 108 -6.25 -9.44 8.71
C ALA A 108 -6.33 -7.91 8.74
N GLY A 109 -7.51 -7.36 8.47
CA GLY A 109 -7.77 -5.92 8.39
C GLY A 109 -9.21 -5.62 8.00
N ILE A 110 -9.55 -4.34 7.93
CA ILE A 110 -10.91 -3.90 7.54
C ILE A 110 -11.15 -3.94 6.04
N PHE A 111 -10.08 -4.00 5.25
CA PHE A 111 -10.16 -4.09 3.78
C PHE A 111 -9.85 -5.51 3.34
N THR A 112 -10.86 -6.16 2.76
CA THR A 112 -10.71 -7.44 2.08
C THR A 112 -11.19 -7.31 0.65
N GLN A 113 -10.56 -8.03 -0.27
CA GLN A 113 -11.05 -8.20 -1.65
C GLN A 113 -12.06 -9.35 -1.76
N ASP A 114 -12.20 -10.12 -0.71
CA ASP A 114 -13.18 -11.20 -0.61
C ASP A 114 -14.48 -10.69 0.02
N PHE A 115 -15.41 -10.25 -0.82
CA PHE A 115 -16.68 -9.70 -0.39
C PHE A 115 -17.54 -10.71 0.39
N SER A 116 -17.27 -12.02 0.25
CA SER A 116 -18.00 -13.04 1.00
C SER A 116 -17.72 -12.98 2.52
N LYS A 117 -16.56 -12.44 2.89
CA LYS A 117 -16.14 -12.26 4.30
C LYS A 117 -16.76 -11.03 4.96
N ILE A 118 -17.37 -10.14 4.18
CA ILE A 118 -17.97 -8.91 4.73
C ILE A 118 -19.36 -9.24 5.27
N PRO A 119 -19.65 -8.95 6.56
CA PRO A 119 -20.95 -9.24 7.16
C PRO A 119 -21.98 -8.18 6.76
N PHE A 120 -22.42 -8.21 5.51
CA PHE A 120 -23.49 -7.33 5.05
C PHE A 120 -24.81 -7.70 5.76
N THR A 121 -25.41 -6.74 6.45
CA THR A 121 -26.66 -6.93 7.22
C THR A 121 -27.89 -6.42 6.49
N ARG A 122 -27.73 -5.55 5.49
CA ARG A 122 -28.82 -4.89 4.77
C ARG A 122 -28.87 -5.22 3.27
N LEU A 123 -27.89 -5.99 2.77
CA LEU A 123 -27.86 -6.42 1.37
C LEU A 123 -28.21 -7.90 1.28
N GLY A 124 -29.14 -8.24 0.37
CA GLY A 124 -29.36 -9.64 -0.01
C GLY A 124 -28.09 -10.22 -0.63
N ARG A 125 -27.89 -11.54 -0.46
CA ARG A 125 -26.71 -12.22 -1.04
C ARG A 125 -26.84 -12.50 -2.54
N ASP A 126 -28.00 -12.23 -3.14
CA ASP A 126 -28.27 -12.43 -4.56
C ASP A 126 -27.85 -11.26 -5.45
N ILE A 127 -26.72 -10.64 -5.11
CA ILE A 127 -26.13 -9.55 -5.90
C ILE A 127 -24.70 -9.91 -6.30
N TYR A 128 -24.28 -9.48 -7.50
CA TYR A 128 -22.89 -9.59 -7.93
C TYR A 128 -21.99 -8.69 -7.05
N PRO A 129 -20.79 -9.11 -6.63
CA PRO A 129 -20.11 -10.37 -6.94
C PRO A 129 -20.38 -11.51 -5.92
N MET A 130 -21.26 -11.33 -4.95
CA MET A 130 -21.55 -12.36 -3.94
C MET A 130 -22.23 -13.59 -4.51
N ASN A 131 -23.11 -13.39 -5.49
CA ASN A 131 -23.65 -14.46 -6.31
C ASN A 131 -23.18 -14.27 -7.77
N PRO A 132 -22.20 -15.06 -8.22
CA PRO A 132 -21.69 -14.94 -9.60
C PRO A 132 -22.70 -15.33 -10.68
N LYS A 133 -23.83 -15.94 -10.29
CA LYS A 133 -24.94 -16.27 -11.21
C LYS A 133 -25.89 -15.09 -11.42
N THR A 134 -25.75 -14.01 -10.65
CA THR A 134 -26.56 -12.81 -10.83
C THR A 134 -26.05 -12.05 -12.04
N CYS A 135 -26.78 -12.14 -13.16
CA CYS A 135 -26.53 -11.33 -14.35
C CYS A 135 -27.18 -9.97 -14.20
N PHE A 136 -26.45 -8.90 -14.54
CA PHE A 136 -27.09 -7.65 -14.90
C PHE A 136 -27.67 -7.81 -16.29
N LEU A 137 -28.99 -7.81 -16.41
CA LEU A 137 -29.63 -7.57 -17.68
C LEU A 137 -29.41 -6.09 -18.03
N ILE A 138 -28.52 -5.83 -18.98
CA ILE A 138 -28.34 -4.52 -19.63
C ILE A 138 -29.40 -4.39 -20.70
#